data_39d4c38085090a9a4561dc995c66f6d2
#
_entry.id   39d4c38085090a9a4561dc995c66f6d2
#
_cell.length_a   1.000
_cell.length_b   1.000
_cell.length_c   1.000
_cell.angle_alpha   90.00
_cell.angle_beta   90.00
_cell.angle_gamma   90.00
#
_symmetry.space_group_name_H-M   'P 1'
#
loop_
_entity.id
_entity.type
_entity.pdbx_description
1 polymer ?
#
loop_
_entity_poly.entity_id
_entity_poly.type
_entity_poly.pdbx_seq_one_letter_code
_entity_poly.pdbx_strand_id
1 'polypeptide(L)'
;MIIETIFSTVDEMGQPNFAPMGIIWGEDELTVRPFRQSRTCHNLLASGYGVANLTDDVLAFVQSGLYDAVLPWFPASSVPGVVFQEACSWRELEVIAATGTTDRAEVRCRVVGKGWRRDFLGFNRARSAVIEAAILATRLHLHDPAIVAEALDRYEVIVKKTGDEVEKTAFECVREFVRRWSSGRNS
;
A
#
# COMPACT_ATOMS: atom_id res chain seq x y z
N MET A 1 -8.30 14.64 3.29
CA MET A 1 -7.17 14.01 4.04
C MET A 1 -6.75 12.79 3.26
N ILE A 2 -5.44 12.47 3.21
CA ILE A 2 -4.95 11.22 2.60
C ILE A 2 -4.72 10.20 3.71
N ILE A 3 -5.19 8.98 3.51
CA ILE A 3 -4.99 7.84 4.42
C ILE A 3 -4.22 6.75 3.66
N GLU A 4 -3.13 6.27 4.24
CA GLU A 4 -2.37 5.15 3.71
C GLU A 4 -3.12 3.84 3.96
N THR A 5 -3.30 3.06 2.90
CA THR A 5 -4.03 1.79 2.93
C THR A 5 -3.31 0.74 2.11
N ILE A 6 -3.64 -0.52 2.31
CA ILE A 6 -3.39 -1.57 1.33
C ILE A 6 -4.64 -1.70 0.49
N PHE A 7 -4.55 -1.30 -0.77
CA PHE A 7 -5.67 -1.36 -1.71
C PHE A 7 -5.65 -2.71 -2.43
N SER A 8 -6.75 -3.44 -2.38
CA SER A 8 -6.87 -4.71 -3.08
C SER A 8 -7.86 -4.64 -4.24
N THR A 9 -7.49 -5.29 -5.33
CA THR A 9 -8.29 -5.47 -6.55
C THR A 9 -8.18 -6.91 -7.00
N VAL A 10 -9.06 -7.34 -7.88
CA VAL A 10 -8.98 -8.64 -8.57
C VAL A 10 -8.95 -8.45 -10.07
N ASP A 11 -8.24 -9.30 -10.78
CA ASP A 11 -8.27 -9.33 -12.24
C ASP A 11 -9.47 -10.12 -12.78
N GLU A 12 -9.59 -10.23 -14.10
CA GLU A 12 -10.67 -10.96 -14.77
C GLU A 12 -10.68 -12.46 -14.45
N MET A 13 -9.55 -13.01 -14.00
CA MET A 13 -9.42 -14.41 -13.57
C MET A 13 -9.68 -14.59 -12.06
N GLY A 14 -10.02 -13.51 -11.34
CA GLY A 14 -10.22 -13.51 -9.89
C GLY A 14 -8.91 -13.52 -9.08
N GLN A 15 -7.75 -13.28 -9.72
CA GLN A 15 -6.47 -13.25 -8.99
C GLN A 15 -6.32 -11.94 -8.23
N PRO A 16 -6.00 -11.99 -6.93
CA PRO A 16 -5.87 -10.79 -6.11
C PRO A 16 -4.58 -10.03 -6.40
N ASN A 17 -4.68 -8.71 -6.30
CA ASN A 17 -3.54 -7.80 -6.31
C ASN A 17 -3.66 -6.87 -5.11
N PHE A 18 -2.56 -6.69 -4.38
CA PHE A 18 -2.45 -5.80 -3.22
C PHE A 18 -1.41 -4.72 -3.51
N ALA A 19 -1.75 -3.47 -3.24
CA ALA A 19 -0.83 -2.35 -3.44
C ALA A 19 -1.00 -1.31 -2.34
N PRO A 20 0.10 -0.79 -1.75
CA PRO A 20 0.04 0.38 -0.89
C PRO A 20 -0.51 1.58 -1.67
N MET A 21 -1.46 2.30 -1.08
CA MET A 21 -2.05 3.46 -1.72
C MET A 21 -2.56 4.49 -0.73
N GLY A 22 -2.11 5.73 -0.92
CA GLY A 22 -2.71 6.89 -0.27
C GLY A 22 -4.05 7.24 -0.92
N ILE A 23 -5.13 7.16 -0.16
CA ILE A 23 -6.49 7.42 -0.63
C ILE A 23 -6.99 8.75 -0.08
N ILE A 24 -7.61 9.58 -0.92
CA ILE A 24 -8.34 10.75 -0.46
C ILE A 24 -9.62 10.26 0.23
N TRP A 25 -9.64 10.44 1.53
CA TRP A 25 -10.66 9.87 2.40
C TRP A 25 -11.89 10.75 2.51
N GLY A 26 -13.05 10.16 2.31
CA GLY A 26 -14.37 10.66 2.66
C GLY A 26 -15.17 9.55 3.35
N GLU A 27 -16.32 9.85 3.89
CA GLU A 27 -17.11 8.87 4.64
C GLU A 27 -17.87 7.91 3.71
N ASP A 28 -18.49 8.44 2.67
CA ASP A 28 -19.31 7.68 1.72
C ASP A 28 -18.66 7.54 0.34
N GLU A 29 -17.69 8.40 0.04
CA GLU A 29 -16.91 8.37 -1.20
C GLU A 29 -15.43 8.50 -0.90
N LEU A 30 -14.62 7.73 -1.62
CA LEU A 30 -13.16 7.76 -1.60
C LEU A 30 -12.64 8.06 -2.99
N THR A 31 -11.47 8.72 -3.09
CA THR A 31 -10.79 8.90 -4.38
C THR A 31 -9.43 8.22 -4.35
N VAL A 32 -9.21 7.35 -5.31
CA VAL A 32 -7.97 6.60 -5.51
C VAL A 32 -7.24 7.16 -6.72
N ARG A 33 -5.91 7.32 -6.62
CA ARG A 33 -5.09 7.90 -7.72
C ARG A 33 -3.97 6.95 -8.16
N PRO A 34 -4.30 5.79 -8.74
CA PRO A 34 -3.31 4.84 -9.22
C PRO A 34 -2.59 5.36 -10.46
N PHE A 35 -1.35 4.90 -10.67
CA PHE A 35 -0.70 5.04 -11.97
C PHE A 35 -1.48 4.24 -13.02
N ARG A 36 -1.71 4.83 -14.20
CA ARG A 36 -2.50 4.18 -15.26
C ARG A 36 -1.92 2.85 -15.73
N GLN A 37 -0.62 2.70 -15.69
CA GLN A 37 0.08 1.46 -16.08
C GLN A 37 0.09 0.39 -14.98
N SER A 38 -0.40 0.70 -13.77
CA SER A 38 -0.40 -0.24 -12.66
C SER A 38 -1.49 -1.31 -12.82
N ARG A 39 -1.20 -2.51 -12.31
CA ARG A 39 -2.17 -3.60 -12.20
C ARG A 39 -3.41 -3.16 -11.42
N THR A 40 -3.23 -2.39 -10.35
CA THR A 40 -4.32 -1.82 -9.55
C THR A 40 -5.28 -0.98 -10.39
N CYS A 41 -4.74 -0.08 -11.25
CA CYS A 41 -5.57 0.75 -12.12
C CYS A 41 -6.34 -0.11 -13.14
N HIS A 42 -5.66 -1.05 -13.76
CA HIS A 42 -6.25 -1.95 -14.75
C HIS A 42 -7.41 -2.73 -14.17
N ASN A 43 -7.16 -3.43 -13.06
CA ASN A 43 -8.17 -4.23 -12.37
C ASN A 43 -9.35 -3.38 -11.90
N LEU A 44 -9.06 -2.21 -11.27
CA LEU A 44 -10.09 -1.32 -10.74
C LEU A 44 -11.03 -0.80 -11.84
N LEU A 45 -10.49 -0.44 -13.00
CA LEU A 45 -11.28 0.06 -14.13
C LEU A 45 -12.01 -1.07 -14.89
N ALA A 46 -11.43 -2.26 -14.95
CA ALA A 46 -12.04 -3.42 -15.61
C ALA A 46 -13.18 -4.02 -14.78
N SER A 47 -12.94 -4.24 -13.47
CA SER A 47 -13.95 -4.83 -12.58
C SER A 47 -15.00 -3.84 -12.09
N GLY A 48 -14.63 -2.56 -11.96
CA GLY A 48 -15.45 -1.54 -11.30
C GLY A 48 -15.43 -1.60 -9.77
N TYR A 49 -14.59 -2.46 -9.16
CA TYR A 49 -14.58 -2.69 -7.72
C TYR A 49 -13.18 -2.73 -7.12
N GLY A 50 -13.09 -2.39 -5.83
CA GLY A 50 -11.87 -2.50 -5.05
C GLY A 50 -12.15 -2.51 -3.55
N VAL A 51 -11.14 -2.81 -2.74
CA VAL A 51 -11.26 -2.76 -1.28
C VAL A 51 -10.09 -1.95 -0.71
N ALA A 52 -10.41 -0.96 0.11
CA ALA A 52 -9.46 -0.21 0.89
C ALA A 52 -9.30 -0.84 2.27
N ASN A 53 -8.17 -1.49 2.51
CA ASN A 53 -7.86 -2.14 3.78
C ASN A 53 -7.03 -1.21 4.65
N LEU A 54 -7.55 -0.82 5.81
CA LEU A 54 -6.85 -0.06 6.82
C LEU A 54 -6.16 -1.05 7.76
N THR A 55 -4.86 -0.92 7.89
CA THR A 55 -4.05 -1.81 8.72
C THR A 55 -2.87 -1.08 9.33
N ASP A 56 -2.39 -1.57 10.45
CA ASP A 56 -1.15 -1.15 11.10
C ASP A 56 0.01 -2.13 10.84
N ASP A 57 -0.18 -3.12 9.98
CA ASP A 57 0.84 -4.07 9.53
C ASP A 57 1.72 -3.46 8.44
N VAL A 58 2.85 -2.87 8.84
CA VAL A 58 3.79 -2.26 7.89
C VAL A 58 4.62 -3.28 7.11
N LEU A 59 4.72 -4.52 7.57
CA LEU A 59 5.36 -5.58 6.79
C LEU A 59 4.55 -5.89 5.54
N ALA A 60 3.22 -5.92 5.66
CA ALA A 60 2.33 -6.08 4.52
C ALA A 60 2.46 -4.92 3.51
N PHE A 61 2.65 -3.67 3.97
CA PHE A 61 2.95 -2.52 3.09
C PHE A 61 4.25 -2.74 2.31
N VAL A 62 5.32 -3.18 2.97
CA VAL A 62 6.61 -3.44 2.31
C VAL A 62 6.51 -4.60 1.33
N GLN A 63 5.89 -5.70 1.72
CA GLN A 63 5.76 -6.89 0.89
C GLN A 63 4.94 -6.63 -0.37
N SER A 64 3.81 -5.95 -0.25
CA SER A 64 2.94 -5.63 -1.39
C SER A 64 3.49 -4.50 -2.26
N GLY A 65 4.27 -3.57 -1.68
CA GLY A 65 4.79 -2.41 -2.40
C GLY A 65 6.12 -2.62 -3.11
N LEU A 66 6.99 -3.48 -2.59
CA LEU A 66 8.34 -3.69 -3.11
C LEU A 66 8.55 -5.09 -3.72
N TYR A 67 7.71 -6.06 -3.39
CA TYR A 67 7.88 -7.46 -3.78
C TYR A 67 6.67 -8.05 -4.51
N ASP A 68 5.65 -7.24 -4.83
CA ASP A 68 4.40 -7.68 -5.47
C ASP A 68 3.74 -8.90 -4.79
N ALA A 69 3.88 -9.01 -3.48
CA ALA A 69 3.42 -10.16 -2.73
C ALA A 69 1.88 -10.24 -2.70
N VAL A 70 1.36 -11.43 -2.92
CA VAL A 70 -0.04 -11.74 -2.64
C VAL A 70 -0.17 -12.00 -1.14
N LEU A 71 -0.90 -11.11 -0.46
CA LEU A 71 -1.13 -11.20 0.98
C LEU A 71 -2.25 -12.20 1.29
N PRO A 72 -2.29 -12.81 2.50
CA PRO A 72 -3.43 -13.60 2.95
C PRO A 72 -4.72 -12.80 2.91
N TRP A 73 -5.82 -13.42 2.44
CA TRP A 73 -7.08 -12.71 2.20
C TRP A 73 -8.32 -13.60 2.43
N PHE A 74 -9.48 -12.96 2.49
CA PHE A 74 -10.79 -13.59 2.43
C PHE A 74 -11.71 -12.78 1.49
N PRO A 75 -12.79 -13.39 0.96
CA PRO A 75 -13.71 -12.69 0.06
C PRO A 75 -14.39 -11.48 0.74
N ALA A 76 -14.54 -10.38 -0.01
CA ALA A 76 -15.37 -9.27 0.39
C ALA A 76 -16.86 -9.66 0.35
N SER A 77 -17.69 -8.94 1.10
CA SER A 77 -19.11 -9.28 1.29
C SER A 77 -20.03 -8.59 0.30
N SER A 78 -19.71 -7.35 -0.10
CA SER A 78 -20.59 -6.48 -0.89
C SER A 78 -20.12 -6.27 -2.32
N VAL A 79 -18.87 -6.66 -2.62
CA VAL A 79 -18.26 -6.52 -3.95
C VAL A 79 -17.52 -7.80 -4.36
N PRO A 80 -17.35 -8.07 -5.67
CA PRO A 80 -16.48 -9.15 -6.14
C PRO A 80 -15.01 -8.74 -5.93
N GLY A 81 -14.52 -8.86 -4.71
CA GLY A 81 -13.19 -8.43 -4.29
C GLY A 81 -12.67 -9.23 -3.11
N VAL A 82 -11.48 -8.86 -2.62
CA VAL A 82 -10.81 -9.53 -1.50
C VAL A 82 -10.42 -8.54 -0.42
N VAL A 83 -10.54 -8.96 0.84
CA VAL A 83 -10.13 -8.24 2.03
C VAL A 83 -8.81 -8.81 2.53
N PHE A 84 -7.83 -7.97 2.85
CA PHE A 84 -6.59 -8.40 3.51
C PHE A 84 -6.88 -8.99 4.87
N GLN A 85 -6.34 -10.18 5.15
CA GLN A 85 -6.69 -10.94 6.36
C GLN A 85 -6.34 -10.21 7.65
N GLU A 86 -5.23 -9.45 7.68
CA GLU A 86 -4.78 -8.68 8.84
C GLU A 86 -5.22 -7.20 8.81
N ALA A 87 -6.25 -6.87 8.01
CA ALA A 87 -6.86 -5.56 8.07
C ALA A 87 -7.50 -5.29 9.44
N CYS A 88 -7.32 -4.08 9.98
CA CYS A 88 -8.06 -3.63 11.16
C CYS A 88 -9.52 -3.36 10.80
N SER A 89 -9.73 -2.67 9.69
CA SER A 89 -11.04 -2.41 9.09
C SER A 89 -10.90 -2.20 7.59
N TRP A 90 -12.02 -2.20 6.84
CA TRP A 90 -11.98 -2.00 5.40
C TRP A 90 -13.21 -1.28 4.88
N ARG A 91 -13.09 -0.80 3.63
CA ARG A 91 -14.18 -0.23 2.83
C ARG A 91 -14.23 -0.96 1.51
N GLU A 92 -15.40 -1.51 1.19
CA GLU A 92 -15.70 -2.14 -0.09
C GLU A 92 -16.25 -1.07 -1.03
N LEU A 93 -15.68 -0.97 -2.23
CA LEU A 93 -15.81 0.19 -3.09
C LEU A 93 -16.32 -0.18 -4.48
N GLU A 94 -17.25 0.64 -4.97
CA GLU A 94 -17.73 0.63 -6.34
C GLU A 94 -17.28 1.90 -7.07
N VAL A 95 -16.72 1.76 -8.26
CA VAL A 95 -16.29 2.89 -9.11
C VAL A 95 -17.51 3.63 -9.62
N ILE A 96 -17.55 4.95 -9.39
CA ILE A 96 -18.63 5.83 -9.89
C ILE A 96 -18.15 6.79 -10.97
N ALA A 97 -16.88 7.12 -11.02
CA ALA A 97 -16.30 7.94 -12.07
C ALA A 97 -14.78 7.72 -12.17
N ALA A 98 -14.26 7.82 -13.38
CA ALA A 98 -12.82 7.78 -13.64
C ALA A 98 -12.43 8.91 -14.59
N THR A 99 -11.45 9.71 -14.15
CA THR A 99 -10.86 10.84 -14.89
C THR A 99 -9.33 10.80 -14.72
N GLY A 100 -8.67 11.93 -14.82
CA GLY A 100 -7.23 12.07 -14.50
C GLY A 100 -6.38 12.38 -15.72
N THR A 101 -5.05 12.34 -15.53
CA THR A 101 -4.03 12.63 -16.55
C THR A 101 -3.62 11.40 -17.33
N THR A 102 -2.65 11.55 -18.24
CA THR A 102 -2.03 10.42 -18.95
C THR A 102 -1.27 9.46 -18.01
N ASP A 103 -0.72 9.98 -16.91
CA ASP A 103 0.12 9.20 -16.00
C ASP A 103 -0.67 8.60 -14.83
N ARG A 104 -1.68 9.34 -14.33
CA ARG A 104 -2.48 8.92 -13.18
C ARG A 104 -3.98 9.00 -13.48
N ALA A 105 -4.68 7.94 -13.16
CA ALA A 105 -6.13 7.97 -13.06
C ALA A 105 -6.54 8.67 -11.75
N GLU A 106 -7.69 9.32 -11.78
CA GLU A 106 -8.41 9.76 -10.59
C GLU A 106 -9.75 9.02 -10.59
N VAL A 107 -9.85 8.02 -9.72
CA VAL A 107 -11.00 7.13 -9.67
C VAL A 107 -11.80 7.43 -8.41
N ARG A 108 -13.00 7.92 -8.58
CA ARG A 108 -13.94 8.20 -7.51
C ARG A 108 -14.79 6.96 -7.28
N CYS A 109 -14.83 6.51 -6.02
CA CYS A 109 -15.52 5.29 -5.62
C CYS A 109 -16.51 5.58 -4.50
N ARG A 110 -17.68 4.94 -4.56
CA ARG A 110 -18.67 4.92 -3.48
C ARG A 110 -18.37 3.79 -2.52
N VAL A 111 -18.52 4.02 -1.22
CA VAL A 111 -18.47 2.98 -0.20
C VAL A 111 -19.78 2.21 -0.21
N VAL A 112 -19.73 0.93 -0.55
CA VAL A 112 -20.91 0.03 -0.61
C VAL A 112 -20.90 -1.02 0.49
N GLY A 113 -19.77 -1.20 1.20
CA GLY A 113 -19.63 -2.08 2.34
C GLY A 113 -18.56 -1.59 3.30
N LYS A 114 -18.70 -1.91 4.57
CA LYS A 114 -17.76 -1.59 5.64
C LYS A 114 -17.58 -2.82 6.53
N GLY A 115 -16.35 -3.09 6.93
CA GLY A 115 -16.07 -4.15 7.88
C GLY A 115 -15.02 -3.76 8.91
N TRP A 116 -15.02 -4.46 10.02
CA TRP A 116 -14.09 -4.29 11.13
C TRP A 116 -13.71 -5.68 11.67
N ARG A 117 -12.47 -5.84 12.07
CA ARG A 117 -11.93 -7.09 12.59
C ARG A 117 -11.21 -6.92 13.93
N ARG A 118 -10.38 -5.90 14.04
CA ARG A 118 -9.58 -5.60 15.23
C ARG A 118 -9.26 -4.11 15.34
N ASP A 119 -8.84 -3.70 16.50
CA ASP A 119 -8.46 -2.30 16.73
C ASP A 119 -7.18 -1.93 15.99
N PHE A 120 -7.13 -0.70 15.51
CA PHE A 120 -5.91 -0.04 15.11
C PHE A 120 -5.23 0.48 16.40
N LEU A 121 -4.02 0.03 16.68
CA LEU A 121 -3.34 0.30 17.97
C LEU A 121 -2.83 1.74 18.14
N GLY A 122 -3.17 2.65 17.20
CA GLY A 122 -2.75 4.04 17.26
C GLY A 122 -1.41 4.30 16.57
N PHE A 123 -0.85 5.50 16.82
CA PHE A 123 0.37 5.93 16.16
C PHE A 123 1.62 5.28 16.75
N ASN A 124 2.42 4.66 15.90
CA ASN A 124 3.74 4.15 16.22
C ASN A 124 4.76 4.78 15.26
N ARG A 125 5.83 5.37 15.82
CA ARG A 125 6.85 6.08 15.02
C ARG A 125 7.64 5.17 14.11
N ALA A 126 7.90 3.92 14.52
CA ALA A 126 8.58 2.94 13.67
C ALA A 126 7.74 2.61 12.44
N ARG A 127 6.42 2.45 12.58
CA ARG A 127 5.51 2.22 11.46
C ARG A 127 5.58 3.36 10.45
N SER A 128 5.53 4.60 10.91
CA SER A 128 5.67 5.76 10.03
C SER A 128 7.03 5.77 9.32
N ALA A 129 8.12 5.48 10.04
CA ALA A 129 9.46 5.42 9.47
C ALA A 129 9.61 4.30 8.41
N VAL A 130 9.00 3.13 8.62
CA VAL A 130 8.98 2.03 7.64
C VAL A 130 8.19 2.43 6.38
N ILE A 131 7.03 3.07 6.53
CA ILE A 131 6.23 3.54 5.38
C ILE A 131 7.03 4.54 4.56
N GLU A 132 7.65 5.55 5.19
CA GLU A 132 8.48 6.54 4.49
C GLU A 132 9.70 5.88 3.81
N ALA A 133 10.35 4.92 4.47
CA ALA A 133 11.45 4.16 3.87
C ALA A 133 10.99 3.34 2.65
N ALA A 134 9.82 2.71 2.71
CA ALA A 134 9.25 1.98 1.61
C ALA A 134 8.88 2.91 0.43
N ILE A 135 8.28 4.06 0.70
CA ILE A 135 7.99 5.09 -0.32
C ILE A 135 9.28 5.54 -1.01
N LEU A 136 10.33 5.80 -0.24
CA LEU A 136 11.65 6.18 -0.78
C LEU A 136 12.21 5.05 -1.66
N ALA A 137 12.10 3.79 -1.23
CA ALA A 137 12.57 2.63 -1.97
C ALA A 137 11.85 2.44 -3.32
N THR A 138 10.59 2.81 -3.46
CA THR A 138 9.87 2.78 -4.76
C THR A 138 10.38 3.85 -5.74
N ARG A 139 11.19 4.82 -5.30
CA ARG A 139 11.63 6.00 -6.05
C ARG A 139 13.13 6.15 -6.14
N LEU A 140 13.90 5.08 -5.96
CA LEU A 140 15.37 5.10 -5.95
C LEU A 140 15.99 5.72 -7.22
N HIS A 141 15.31 5.57 -8.36
CA HIS A 141 15.74 6.16 -9.64
C HIS A 141 15.67 7.69 -9.68
N LEU A 142 14.98 8.33 -8.72
CA LEU A 142 14.82 9.79 -8.62
C LEU A 142 15.76 10.42 -7.58
N HIS A 143 16.49 9.62 -6.81
CA HIS A 143 17.27 10.09 -5.67
C HIS A 143 18.76 9.75 -5.80
N ASP A 144 19.60 10.60 -5.22
CA ASP A 144 21.02 10.32 -5.03
C ASP A 144 21.17 9.19 -3.99
N PRO A 145 22.00 8.14 -4.24
CA PRO A 145 22.23 7.05 -3.31
C PRO A 145 22.69 7.49 -1.91
N ALA A 146 23.47 8.57 -1.81
CA ALA A 146 23.92 9.10 -0.52
C ALA A 146 22.75 9.66 0.31
N ILE A 147 21.81 10.35 -0.34
CA ILE A 147 20.59 10.87 0.31
C ILE A 147 19.71 9.71 0.79
N VAL A 148 19.59 8.65 -0.02
CA VAL A 148 18.84 7.45 0.35
C VAL A 148 19.47 6.78 1.58
N ALA A 149 20.80 6.61 1.60
CA ALA A 149 21.52 6.00 2.72
C ALA A 149 21.31 6.80 4.01
N GLU A 150 21.52 8.12 3.97
CA GLU A 150 21.31 9.01 5.12
C GLU A 150 19.85 8.94 5.66
N ALA A 151 18.86 8.92 4.77
CA ALA A 151 17.47 8.79 5.17
C ALA A 151 17.19 7.45 5.87
N LEU A 152 17.72 6.35 5.33
CA LEU A 152 17.57 5.02 5.93
C LEU A 152 18.24 4.95 7.30
N ASP A 153 19.43 5.55 7.49
CA ASP A 153 20.09 5.58 8.81
C ASP A 153 19.25 6.33 9.86
N ARG A 154 18.61 7.43 9.48
CA ARG A 154 17.68 8.17 10.36
C ARG A 154 16.46 7.34 10.72
N TYR A 155 15.85 6.65 9.76
CA TYR A 155 14.70 5.78 10.00
C TYR A 155 15.07 4.57 10.87
N GLU A 156 16.25 4.00 10.69
CA GLU A 156 16.75 2.87 11.50
C GLU A 156 16.79 3.22 12.99
N VAL A 157 17.25 4.42 13.33
CA VAL A 157 17.27 4.87 14.74
C VAL A 157 15.86 4.88 15.35
N ILE A 158 14.86 5.32 14.56
CA ILE A 158 13.46 5.36 15.01
C ILE A 158 12.92 3.94 15.17
N VAL A 159 13.17 3.06 14.18
CA VAL A 159 12.71 1.67 14.19
C VAL A 159 13.33 0.89 15.35
N LYS A 160 14.64 1.02 15.58
CA LYS A 160 15.33 0.39 16.74
C LYS A 160 14.77 0.83 18.08
N LYS A 161 14.36 2.09 18.19
CA LYS A 161 13.87 2.68 19.46
C LYS A 161 12.40 2.38 19.75
N THR A 162 11.55 2.27 18.73
CA THR A 162 10.08 2.26 18.92
C THR A 162 9.37 1.14 18.18
N GLY A 163 10.10 0.33 17.40
CA GLY A 163 9.57 -0.84 16.68
C GLY A 163 9.73 -2.13 17.46
N ASP A 164 8.84 -3.05 17.15
CA ASP A 164 8.94 -4.46 17.57
C ASP A 164 9.42 -5.34 16.40
N GLU A 165 9.31 -6.63 16.48
CA GLU A 165 9.84 -7.58 15.48
C GLU A 165 9.25 -7.36 14.07
N VAL A 166 7.96 -6.97 13.96
CA VAL A 166 7.29 -6.72 12.70
C VAL A 166 7.92 -5.51 12.00
N GLU A 167 8.06 -4.39 12.70
CA GLU A 167 8.64 -3.16 12.15
C GLU A 167 10.12 -3.32 11.80
N LYS A 168 10.89 -4.05 12.63
CA LYS A 168 12.30 -4.36 12.34
C LYS A 168 12.44 -5.24 11.09
N THR A 169 11.64 -6.30 11.00
CA THR A 169 11.63 -7.18 9.84
C THR A 169 11.23 -6.42 8.56
N ALA A 170 10.20 -5.59 8.62
CA ALA A 170 9.77 -4.77 7.51
C ALA A 170 10.87 -3.80 7.05
N PHE A 171 11.56 -3.16 7.99
CA PHE A 171 12.66 -2.25 7.68
C PHE A 171 13.86 -2.98 7.05
N GLU A 172 14.22 -4.18 7.53
CA GLU A 172 15.26 -4.99 6.90
C GLU A 172 14.90 -5.40 5.47
N CYS A 173 13.64 -5.71 5.18
CA CYS A 173 13.18 -5.94 3.80
C CYS A 173 13.41 -4.72 2.91
N VAL A 174 13.13 -3.50 3.40
CA VAL A 174 13.41 -2.27 2.66
C VAL A 174 14.92 -2.10 2.41
N ARG A 175 15.75 -2.30 3.42
CA ARG A 175 17.22 -2.21 3.30
C ARG A 175 17.77 -3.21 2.29
N GLU A 176 17.28 -4.43 2.32
CA GLU A 176 17.69 -5.47 1.35
C GLU A 176 17.28 -5.11 -0.07
N PHE A 177 16.07 -4.58 -0.27
CA PHE A 177 15.61 -4.11 -1.58
C PHE A 177 16.54 -3.00 -2.13
N VAL A 178 16.88 -2.00 -1.30
CA VAL A 178 17.77 -0.90 -1.68
C VAL A 178 19.18 -1.42 -2.01
N ARG A 179 19.73 -2.36 -1.21
CA ARG A 179 21.04 -2.98 -1.49
C ARG A 179 21.06 -3.70 -2.84
N ARG A 180 20.06 -4.51 -3.14
CA ARG A 180 19.96 -5.23 -4.44
C ARG A 180 19.89 -4.26 -5.62
N TRP A 181 19.10 -3.20 -5.48
CA TRP A 181 18.99 -2.17 -6.52
C TRP A 181 20.33 -1.47 -6.76
N SER A 182 21.07 -1.11 -5.71
CA SER A 182 22.37 -0.46 -5.81
C SER A 182 23.43 -1.38 -6.44
N SER A 183 23.42 -2.67 -6.10
CA SER A 183 24.34 -3.66 -6.69
C SER A 183 24.10 -3.88 -8.18
N GLY A 184 22.84 -3.90 -8.62
CA GLY A 184 22.49 -4.07 -10.03
C GLY A 184 22.81 -2.86 -10.93
N ARG A 185 23.10 -1.68 -10.36
CA ARG A 185 23.58 -0.49 -11.11
C ARG A 185 25.08 -0.48 -11.36
N ASN A 186 25.84 -1.27 -10.62
CA ASN A 186 27.30 -1.36 -10.71
C ASN A 186 27.78 -2.53 -11.60
N SER A 187 26.85 -3.26 -12.21
CA SER A 187 27.08 -4.33 -13.18
C SER A 187 26.67 -3.89 -14.58
#